data_7284c7faf99fd0b1672a08bc43ca081f
#
_entry.id   7284c7faf99fd0b1672a08bc43ca081f
#
_cell.length_a   1.000
_cell.length_b   1.000
_cell.length_c   1.000
_cell.angle_alpha   90.00
_cell.angle_beta   90.00
_cell.angle_gamma   90.00
#
_symmetry.space_group_name_H-M   'P 1'
#
loop_
_entity.id
_entity.type
_entity.pdbx_description
1 polymer ?
#
loop_
_entity_poly.entity_id
_entity_poly.type
_entity_poly.pdbx_seq_one_letter_code
_entity_poly.pdbx_strand_id
1 'polypeptide(L)'
;VIDFNPDTAEDTINIFKELITGINPDDLLSIGIFPHAPYTVSDKLYRICKSVSDKFDIIIATHIAETKDEVEFLAGGTGHFVSLLNDFNMLKNWKPPRLSPINYLNNIGFLENGCILIHCNYLSEDEIDLIEKTKSNVVFCPRSHEYFGHEDHPFFILKNRDINIALGTDSLASND
;
A
#
# COMPACT_ATOMS: atom_id res chain seq x y z
N VAL A 1 -1.83 1.46 -9.91
CA VAL A 1 -0.82 0.65 -10.65
C VAL A 1 -0.81 -0.76 -10.05
N ILE A 2 -0.94 -1.79 -10.89
CA ILE A 2 -0.94 -3.21 -10.50
C ILE A 2 0.01 -3.94 -11.43
N ASP A 3 1.05 -4.55 -10.89
CA ASP A 3 1.92 -5.51 -11.60
C ASP A 3 2.86 -6.18 -10.60
N PHE A 4 2.70 -7.49 -10.42
CA PHE A 4 3.54 -8.27 -9.52
C PHE A 4 4.83 -8.78 -10.19
N ASN A 5 4.91 -8.71 -11.53
CA ASN A 5 6.10 -9.14 -12.26
C ASN A 5 7.18 -8.04 -12.27
N PRO A 6 8.35 -8.25 -11.67
CA PRO A 6 9.41 -7.25 -11.68
C PRO A 6 10.02 -7.00 -13.08
N ASP A 7 9.85 -7.92 -14.02
CA ASP A 7 10.42 -7.78 -15.37
C ASP A 7 9.63 -6.77 -16.22
N THR A 8 8.32 -6.61 -15.96
CA THR A 8 7.43 -5.68 -16.66
C THR A 8 7.22 -4.36 -15.93
N ALA A 9 7.83 -4.16 -14.76
CA ALA A 9 7.64 -2.99 -13.92
C ALA A 9 7.95 -1.65 -14.65
N GLU A 10 8.96 -1.62 -15.50
CA GLU A 10 9.32 -0.42 -16.28
C GLU A 10 8.26 -0.09 -17.35
N ASP A 11 7.72 -1.10 -18.02
CA ASP A 11 6.68 -0.91 -19.02
C ASP A 11 5.39 -0.41 -18.37
N THR A 12 5.02 -1.00 -17.23
CA THR A 12 3.85 -0.60 -16.46
C THR A 12 3.94 0.87 -16.01
N ILE A 13 5.09 1.32 -15.53
CA ILE A 13 5.24 2.71 -15.11
C ILE A 13 5.33 3.69 -16.28
N ASN A 14 5.82 3.26 -17.44
CA ASN A 14 5.84 4.09 -18.64
C ASN A 14 4.42 4.38 -19.14
N ILE A 15 3.52 3.40 -19.11
CA ILE A 15 2.08 3.61 -19.39
C ILE A 15 1.50 4.66 -18.44
N PHE A 16 1.80 4.59 -17.14
CA PHE A 16 1.36 5.60 -16.18
C PHE A 16 1.90 7.00 -16.53
N LYS A 17 3.20 7.12 -16.86
CA LYS A 17 3.82 8.40 -17.24
C LYS A 17 3.18 9.00 -18.49
N GLU A 18 2.85 8.19 -19.47
CA GLU A 18 2.15 8.64 -20.68
C GLU A 18 0.76 9.19 -20.35
N LEU A 19 0.01 8.50 -19.46
CA LEU A 19 -1.30 8.95 -19.02
C LEU A 19 -1.25 10.31 -18.34
N ILE A 20 -0.28 10.55 -17.45
CA ILE A 20 -0.20 11.80 -16.69
C ILE A 20 0.35 12.98 -17.52
N THR A 21 1.13 12.75 -18.56
CA THR A 21 1.66 13.84 -19.43
C THR A 21 0.57 14.62 -20.17
N GLY A 22 -0.61 14.02 -20.37
CA GLY A 22 -1.77 14.65 -20.98
C GLY A 22 -2.66 15.42 -19.99
N ILE A 23 -2.37 15.35 -18.69
CA ILE A 23 -3.18 16.00 -17.65
C ILE A 23 -2.50 17.30 -17.22
N ASN A 24 -3.25 18.40 -17.23
CA ASN A 24 -2.80 19.66 -16.67
C ASN A 24 -3.43 19.83 -15.28
N PRO A 25 -2.67 19.64 -14.19
CA PRO A 25 -3.15 19.92 -12.84
C PRO A 25 -3.55 21.39 -12.70
N ASP A 26 -4.58 21.65 -11.91
CA ASP A 26 -5.05 22.99 -11.59
C ASP A 26 -5.44 23.06 -10.09
N ASP A 27 -6.09 24.13 -9.67
CA ASP A 27 -6.51 24.33 -8.29
C ASP A 27 -7.53 23.28 -7.79
N LEU A 28 -8.17 22.54 -8.69
CA LEU A 28 -9.19 21.53 -8.39
C LEU A 28 -8.71 20.09 -8.65
N LEU A 29 -7.66 19.91 -9.46
CA LEU A 29 -7.16 18.61 -9.88
C LEU A 29 -5.70 18.40 -9.50
N SER A 30 -5.45 17.41 -8.66
CA SER A 30 -4.12 16.92 -8.33
C SER A 30 -3.93 15.49 -8.83
N ILE A 31 -2.71 15.15 -9.22
CA ILE A 31 -2.34 13.80 -9.65
C ILE A 31 -1.63 13.09 -8.50
N GLY A 32 -1.92 11.81 -8.34
CA GLY A 32 -1.20 10.93 -7.44
C GLY A 32 -0.86 9.61 -8.10
N ILE A 33 0.05 8.85 -7.52
CA ILE A 33 0.39 7.49 -7.93
C ILE A 33 0.00 6.50 -6.83
N PHE A 34 -0.62 5.38 -7.24
CA PHE A 34 -1.15 4.41 -6.32
C PHE A 34 -0.72 2.99 -6.72
N PRO A 35 0.45 2.48 -6.28
CA PRO A 35 0.72 1.04 -6.27
C PRO A 35 -0.29 0.36 -5.35
N HIS A 36 -1.02 -0.64 -5.86
CA HIS A 36 -2.24 -1.15 -5.24
C HIS A 36 -2.00 -1.76 -3.85
N ALA A 37 -1.27 -2.87 -3.76
CA ALA A 37 -0.99 -3.56 -2.51
C ALA A 37 0.22 -4.50 -2.66
N PRO A 38 0.90 -4.90 -1.56
CA PRO A 38 2.11 -5.73 -1.63
C PRO A 38 1.93 -7.11 -2.29
N TYR A 39 0.72 -7.65 -2.29
CA TYR A 39 0.40 -8.92 -2.93
C TYR A 39 0.03 -8.81 -4.42
N THR A 40 -0.01 -7.59 -4.97
CA THR A 40 -0.32 -7.32 -6.38
C THR A 40 0.71 -6.44 -7.08
N VAL A 41 1.73 -5.98 -6.36
CA VAL A 41 2.75 -5.06 -6.86
C VAL A 41 4.13 -5.55 -6.42
N SER A 42 5.04 -5.70 -7.38
CA SER A 42 6.42 -6.11 -7.09
C SER A 42 7.19 -5.02 -6.32
N ASP A 43 8.20 -5.42 -5.54
CA ASP A 43 9.08 -4.48 -4.83
C ASP A 43 9.79 -3.51 -5.80
N LYS A 44 10.19 -4.00 -6.97
CA LYS A 44 10.76 -3.16 -8.04
C LYS A 44 9.78 -2.07 -8.47
N LEU A 45 8.51 -2.43 -8.70
CA LEU A 45 7.50 -1.45 -9.12
C LEU A 45 7.18 -0.45 -8.00
N TYR A 46 7.14 -0.89 -6.74
CA TYR A 46 7.01 0.02 -5.59
C TYR A 46 8.12 1.07 -5.56
N ARG A 47 9.38 0.67 -5.72
CA ARG A 47 10.53 1.58 -5.76
C ARG A 47 10.46 2.56 -6.93
N ILE A 48 10.03 2.09 -8.09
CA ILE A 48 9.85 2.95 -9.27
C ILE A 48 8.71 3.94 -9.03
N CYS A 49 7.55 3.51 -8.49
CA CYS A 49 6.44 4.40 -8.13
C CYS A 49 6.88 5.48 -7.15
N LYS A 50 7.66 5.12 -6.13
CA LYS A 50 8.22 6.09 -5.16
C LYS A 50 9.14 7.09 -5.85
N SER A 51 10.05 6.63 -6.69
CA SER A 51 10.95 7.50 -7.47
C SER A 51 10.17 8.47 -8.38
N VAL A 52 9.07 8.01 -8.97
CA VAL A 52 8.19 8.88 -9.79
C VAL A 52 7.49 9.91 -8.92
N SER A 53 6.93 9.49 -7.77
CA SER A 53 6.31 10.39 -6.81
C SER A 53 7.27 11.51 -6.38
N ASP A 54 8.48 11.15 -5.96
CA ASP A 54 9.50 12.11 -5.54
C ASP A 54 9.95 13.06 -6.67
N LYS A 55 10.13 12.51 -7.88
CA LYS A 55 10.58 13.29 -9.04
C LYS A 55 9.56 14.34 -9.49
N PHE A 56 8.27 14.00 -9.42
CA PHE A 56 7.20 14.86 -9.91
C PHE A 56 6.46 15.59 -8.77
N ASP A 57 6.89 15.38 -7.52
CA ASP A 57 6.26 15.93 -6.32
C ASP A 57 4.74 15.64 -6.27
N ILE A 58 4.37 14.37 -6.54
CA ILE A 58 3.00 13.91 -6.55
C ILE A 58 2.73 12.97 -5.37
N ILE A 59 1.49 12.99 -4.89
CA ILE A 59 1.04 12.14 -3.77
C ILE A 59 1.20 10.65 -4.13
N ILE A 60 1.67 9.87 -3.16
CA ILE A 60 1.73 8.42 -3.27
C ILE A 60 0.89 7.74 -2.19
N ALA A 61 0.16 6.70 -2.58
CA ALA A 61 -0.70 5.93 -1.67
C ALA A 61 -0.58 4.42 -1.95
N THR A 62 -0.95 3.59 -0.97
CA THR A 62 -1.07 2.14 -1.14
C THR A 62 -2.02 1.53 -0.11
N HIS A 63 -2.70 0.42 -0.43
CA HIS A 63 -3.33 -0.43 0.57
C HIS A 63 -2.23 -1.21 1.31
N ILE A 64 -2.37 -1.33 2.62
CA ILE A 64 -1.36 -1.97 3.45
C ILE A 64 -1.95 -2.45 4.78
N ALA A 65 -1.46 -3.60 5.24
CA ALA A 65 -1.88 -4.22 6.50
C ALA A 65 -3.41 -4.36 6.59
N GLU A 66 -4.05 -4.65 5.45
CA GLU A 66 -5.50 -4.75 5.35
C GLU A 66 -6.01 -6.05 5.98
N THR A 67 -5.34 -7.17 5.69
CA THR A 67 -5.77 -8.50 6.11
C THR A 67 -4.65 -9.29 6.80
N LYS A 68 -5.03 -10.28 7.61
CA LYS A 68 -4.07 -11.24 8.17
C LYS A 68 -3.36 -12.05 7.09
N ASP A 69 -4.03 -12.35 5.99
CA ASP A 69 -3.43 -13.04 4.84
C ASP A 69 -2.29 -12.23 4.20
N GLU A 70 -2.40 -10.90 4.17
CA GLU A 70 -1.31 -10.03 3.72
C GLU A 70 -0.11 -10.12 4.67
N VAL A 71 -0.36 -10.08 5.98
CA VAL A 71 0.69 -10.23 7.00
C VAL A 71 1.40 -11.58 6.84
N GLU A 72 0.65 -12.69 6.68
CA GLU A 72 1.21 -14.02 6.47
C GLU A 72 1.99 -14.12 5.15
N PHE A 73 1.47 -13.53 4.08
CA PHE A 73 2.13 -13.47 2.78
C PHE A 73 3.51 -12.84 2.88
N LEU A 74 3.62 -11.67 3.48
CA LEU A 74 4.88 -10.93 3.58
C LEU A 74 5.84 -11.56 4.62
N ALA A 75 5.34 -11.94 5.78
CA ALA A 75 6.18 -12.44 6.87
C ALA A 75 6.66 -13.88 6.63
N GLY A 76 5.79 -14.74 6.13
CA GLY A 76 6.04 -16.19 6.02
C GLY A 76 6.14 -16.71 4.59
N GLY A 77 5.54 -16.06 3.63
CA GLY A 77 5.31 -16.63 2.30
C GLY A 77 4.29 -17.77 2.36
N THR A 78 3.26 -17.61 3.18
CA THR A 78 2.18 -18.56 3.42
C THR A 78 0.82 -17.88 3.26
N GLY A 79 -0.26 -18.64 3.45
CA GLY A 79 -1.63 -18.12 3.42
C GLY A 79 -2.28 -18.12 2.04
N HIS A 80 -3.49 -17.57 1.99
CA HIS A 80 -4.35 -17.62 0.80
C HIS A 80 -3.77 -16.89 -0.41
N PHE A 81 -3.07 -15.76 -0.19
CA PHE A 81 -2.44 -15.03 -1.30
C PHE A 81 -1.35 -15.83 -2.00
N VAL A 82 -0.59 -16.66 -1.27
CA VAL A 82 0.40 -17.55 -1.91
C VAL A 82 -0.29 -18.55 -2.82
N SER A 83 -1.38 -19.19 -2.36
CA SER A 83 -2.14 -20.14 -3.17
C SER A 83 -2.70 -19.47 -4.42
N LEU A 84 -3.37 -18.34 -4.26
CA LEU A 84 -3.96 -17.57 -5.35
C LEU A 84 -2.92 -17.15 -6.41
N LEU A 85 -1.81 -16.57 -5.96
CA LEU A 85 -0.78 -16.07 -6.89
C LEU A 85 -0.01 -17.22 -7.57
N ASN A 86 0.12 -18.39 -6.91
CA ASN A 86 0.67 -19.60 -7.53
C ASN A 86 -0.24 -20.13 -8.65
N ASP A 87 -1.57 -20.11 -8.45
CA ASP A 87 -2.53 -20.53 -9.47
C ASP A 87 -2.42 -19.69 -10.74
N PHE A 88 -2.02 -18.43 -10.61
CA PHE A 88 -1.72 -17.52 -11.72
C PHE A 88 -0.25 -17.53 -12.18
N ASN A 89 0.60 -18.41 -11.65
CA ASN A 89 2.05 -18.46 -11.91
C ASN A 89 2.79 -17.14 -11.65
N MET A 90 2.31 -16.33 -10.72
CA MET A 90 2.87 -14.99 -10.43
C MET A 90 4.04 -15.03 -9.45
N LEU A 91 4.20 -16.10 -8.65
CA LEU A 91 5.27 -16.22 -7.64
C LEU A 91 6.56 -16.87 -8.17
N LYS A 92 6.73 -16.98 -9.47
CA LYS A 92 7.95 -17.53 -10.06
C LYS A 92 9.17 -16.70 -9.64
N ASN A 93 10.09 -17.31 -8.92
CA ASN A 93 11.29 -16.66 -8.34
C ASN A 93 11.03 -15.66 -7.20
N TRP A 94 9.77 -15.45 -6.79
CA TRP A 94 9.47 -14.61 -5.63
C TRP A 94 9.94 -15.26 -4.34
N LYS A 95 10.41 -14.44 -3.41
CA LYS A 95 10.75 -14.86 -2.05
C LYS A 95 10.07 -13.92 -1.07
N PRO A 96 9.46 -14.44 0.01
CA PRO A 96 8.84 -13.59 1.01
C PRO A 96 9.90 -12.68 1.65
N PRO A 97 9.58 -11.40 1.83
CA PRO A 97 10.50 -10.44 2.44
C PRO A 97 10.81 -10.75 3.91
N ARG A 98 10.00 -11.58 4.57
CA ARG A 98 10.06 -11.94 6.00
C ARG A 98 9.98 -10.73 6.92
N LEU A 99 9.15 -9.80 6.55
CA LEU A 99 8.86 -8.55 7.24
C LEU A 99 7.35 -8.39 7.42
N SER A 100 6.94 -7.68 8.43
CA SER A 100 5.55 -7.21 8.54
C SER A 100 5.26 -6.10 7.52
N PRO A 101 4.00 -5.78 7.23
CA PRO A 101 3.64 -4.92 6.10
C PRO A 101 4.32 -3.54 6.09
N ILE A 102 4.28 -2.81 7.21
CA ILE A 102 4.89 -1.48 7.28
C ILE A 102 6.42 -1.57 7.28
N ASN A 103 6.98 -2.58 7.96
CA ASN A 103 8.42 -2.84 7.92
C ASN A 103 8.91 -3.17 6.50
N TYR A 104 8.10 -3.89 5.71
CA TYR A 104 8.38 -4.12 4.29
C TYR A 104 8.43 -2.81 3.50
N LEU A 105 7.42 -1.95 3.62
CA LEU A 105 7.40 -0.65 2.95
C LEU A 105 8.58 0.24 3.37
N ASN A 106 8.94 0.23 4.66
CA ASN A 106 10.12 0.95 5.14
C ASN A 106 11.41 0.40 4.53
N ASN A 107 11.57 -0.91 4.46
CA ASN A 107 12.76 -1.56 3.90
C ASN A 107 12.96 -1.26 2.40
N ILE A 108 11.89 -1.07 1.64
CA ILE A 108 11.97 -0.69 0.23
C ILE A 108 12.03 0.82 -0.01
N GLY A 109 12.07 1.66 1.06
CA GLY A 109 12.15 3.12 0.98
C GLY A 109 10.83 3.81 0.61
N PHE A 110 9.69 3.10 0.69
CA PHE A 110 8.39 3.66 0.29
C PHE A 110 7.86 4.70 1.27
N LEU A 111 8.16 4.58 2.58
CA LEU A 111 7.67 5.49 3.62
C LEU A 111 8.41 6.83 3.68
N GLU A 112 9.52 6.99 2.95
CA GLU A 112 10.29 8.24 2.95
C GLU A 112 9.43 9.41 2.48
N ASN A 113 9.56 10.56 3.16
CA ASN A 113 8.80 11.80 2.91
C ASN A 113 7.29 11.72 3.13
N GLY A 114 6.83 10.67 3.81
CA GLY A 114 5.42 10.42 4.06
C GLY A 114 4.68 9.87 2.85
N CYS A 115 3.59 9.16 3.11
CA CYS A 115 2.71 8.61 2.10
C CYS A 115 1.30 8.43 2.69
N ILE A 116 0.34 7.99 1.88
CA ILE A 116 -1.00 7.64 2.34
C ILE A 116 -1.09 6.11 2.42
N LEU A 117 -1.35 5.61 3.62
CA LEU A 117 -1.48 4.20 3.96
C LEU A 117 -2.96 3.88 4.18
N ILE A 118 -3.53 3.01 3.35
CA ILE A 118 -4.96 2.71 3.41
C ILE A 118 -5.16 1.41 4.17
N HIS A 119 -6.17 1.36 5.00
CA HIS A 119 -6.57 0.35 5.99
C HIS A 119 -5.74 0.39 7.26
N CYS A 120 -4.52 -0.15 7.27
CA CYS A 120 -3.69 -0.26 8.49
C CYS A 120 -4.42 -0.98 9.64
N ASN A 121 -5.18 -2.05 9.32
CA ASN A 121 -5.98 -2.80 10.29
C ASN A 121 -5.12 -3.61 11.26
N TYR A 122 -3.97 -4.12 10.80
CA TYR A 122 -3.10 -5.04 11.54
C TYR A 122 -1.71 -4.43 11.70
N LEU A 123 -1.52 -3.63 12.74
CA LEU A 123 -0.26 -2.95 13.05
C LEU A 123 0.31 -3.41 14.39
N SER A 124 1.62 -3.61 14.44
CA SER A 124 2.38 -3.71 15.68
C SER A 124 2.82 -2.33 16.17
N GLU A 125 3.33 -2.24 17.39
CA GLU A 125 3.72 -0.97 18.00
C GLU A 125 4.92 -0.33 17.28
N ASP A 126 5.90 -1.14 16.87
CA ASP A 126 7.04 -0.69 16.07
C ASP A 126 6.64 -0.20 14.67
N GLU A 127 5.58 -0.74 14.09
CA GLU A 127 5.03 -0.24 12.83
C GLU A 127 4.32 1.10 12.99
N ILE A 128 3.62 1.31 14.09
CA ILE A 128 3.02 2.60 14.44
C ILE A 128 4.13 3.66 14.65
N ASP A 129 5.23 3.31 15.32
CA ASP A 129 6.41 4.18 15.49
C ASP A 129 6.99 4.61 14.12
N LEU A 130 7.04 3.71 13.16
CA LEU A 130 7.49 4.02 11.80
C LEU A 130 6.54 4.98 11.08
N ILE A 131 5.23 4.77 11.16
CA ILE A 131 4.21 5.65 10.57
C ILE A 131 4.34 7.07 11.14
N GLU A 132 4.45 7.20 12.46
CA GLU A 132 4.65 8.47 13.15
C GLU A 132 5.94 9.16 12.70
N LYS A 133 7.07 8.44 12.75
CA LYS A 133 8.39 8.94 12.38
C LYS A 133 8.45 9.44 10.93
N THR A 134 7.81 8.73 10.01
CA THR A 134 7.81 9.08 8.58
C THR A 134 6.75 10.11 8.23
N LYS A 135 5.88 10.50 9.18
CA LYS A 135 4.75 11.40 8.98
C LYS A 135 3.80 10.92 7.88
N SER A 136 3.66 9.60 7.77
CA SER A 136 2.70 9.00 6.85
C SER A 136 1.28 9.19 7.37
N ASN A 137 0.32 9.28 6.45
CA ASN A 137 -1.09 9.47 6.78
C ASN A 137 -1.81 8.12 6.68
N VAL A 138 -2.82 7.91 7.50
CA VAL A 138 -3.63 6.68 7.48
C VAL A 138 -5.03 6.99 6.97
N VAL A 139 -5.57 6.13 6.13
CA VAL A 139 -6.99 6.16 5.72
C VAL A 139 -7.68 4.93 6.29
N PHE A 140 -8.53 5.15 7.29
CA PHE A 140 -9.37 4.10 7.85
C PHE A 140 -10.68 3.96 7.06
N CYS A 141 -11.02 2.74 6.67
CA CYS A 141 -12.26 2.41 5.95
C CYS A 141 -13.21 1.62 6.86
N PRO A 142 -13.99 2.28 7.75
CA PRO A 142 -14.74 1.59 8.81
C PRO A 142 -15.79 0.61 8.27
N ARG A 143 -16.46 0.92 7.16
CA ARG A 143 -17.48 0.03 6.57
C ARG A 143 -16.87 -1.24 5.99
N SER A 144 -15.78 -1.10 5.22
CA SER A 144 -15.02 -2.23 4.69
C SER A 144 -14.47 -3.08 5.83
N HIS A 145 -13.93 -2.45 6.85
CA HIS A 145 -13.43 -3.10 8.06
C HIS A 145 -14.51 -3.97 8.74
N GLU A 146 -15.70 -3.44 8.94
CA GLU A 146 -16.84 -4.14 9.52
C GLU A 146 -17.36 -5.26 8.60
N TYR A 147 -17.49 -4.99 7.30
CA TYR A 147 -17.96 -5.93 6.29
C TYR A 147 -17.11 -7.21 6.24
N PHE A 148 -15.79 -7.08 6.30
CA PHE A 148 -14.87 -8.22 6.33
C PHE A 148 -14.67 -8.83 7.71
N GLY A 149 -15.25 -8.26 8.76
CA GLY A 149 -15.16 -8.78 10.13
C GLY A 149 -13.75 -8.73 10.69
N HIS A 150 -12.99 -7.68 10.36
CA HIS A 150 -11.66 -7.48 10.92
C HIS A 150 -11.70 -7.26 12.44
N GLU A 151 -10.59 -7.52 13.12
CA GLU A 151 -10.41 -7.22 14.55
C GLU A 151 -10.34 -5.70 14.77
N ASP A 152 -10.31 -5.28 16.04
CA ASP A 152 -10.30 -3.86 16.40
C ASP A 152 -9.17 -3.09 15.68
N HIS A 153 -9.58 -2.06 14.94
CA HIS A 153 -8.63 -1.15 14.30
C HIS A 153 -7.88 -0.30 15.35
N PRO A 154 -6.57 -0.08 15.20
CA PRO A 154 -5.78 0.71 16.16
C PRO A 154 -6.05 2.23 16.10
N PHE A 155 -7.24 2.65 15.70
CA PHE A 155 -7.64 4.05 15.47
C PHE A 155 -7.30 4.98 16.64
N PHE A 156 -7.64 4.59 17.87
CA PHE A 156 -7.40 5.43 19.04
C PHE A 156 -5.90 5.52 19.40
N ILE A 157 -5.12 4.47 19.11
CA ILE A 157 -3.67 4.48 19.32
C ILE A 157 -3.03 5.45 18.32
N LEU A 158 -3.37 5.34 17.05
CA LEU A 158 -2.88 6.22 15.99
C LEU A 158 -3.24 7.69 16.27
N LYS A 159 -4.48 7.95 16.67
CA LYS A 159 -4.95 9.30 17.01
C LYS A 159 -4.18 9.90 18.20
N ASN A 160 -3.90 9.11 19.23
CA ASN A 160 -3.17 9.58 20.44
C ASN A 160 -1.69 9.86 20.16
N ARG A 161 -1.16 9.40 19.03
CA ARG A 161 0.20 9.69 18.56
C ARG A 161 0.26 10.81 17.51
N ASP A 162 -0.80 11.60 17.37
CA ASP A 162 -0.92 12.70 16.41
C ASP A 162 -0.69 12.26 14.93
N ILE A 163 -0.91 10.98 14.63
CA ILE A 163 -0.91 10.49 13.25
C ILE A 163 -2.17 10.98 12.56
N ASN A 164 -2.02 11.63 11.41
CA ASN A 164 -3.17 12.11 10.64
C ASN A 164 -3.98 10.93 10.09
N ILE A 165 -5.28 10.91 10.42
CA ILE A 165 -6.21 9.86 10.01
C ILE A 165 -7.35 10.48 9.20
N ALA A 166 -7.54 9.99 7.98
CA ALA A 166 -8.72 10.27 7.17
C ALA A 166 -9.68 9.07 7.17
N LEU A 167 -10.92 9.29 6.78
CA LEU A 167 -11.91 8.24 6.58
C LEU A 167 -12.09 7.97 5.08
N GLY A 168 -12.12 6.69 4.71
CA GLY A 168 -12.38 6.21 3.37
C GLY A 168 -13.65 5.35 3.31
N THR A 169 -14.21 5.22 2.12
CA THR A 169 -15.38 4.36 1.86
C THR A 169 -15.02 3.00 1.27
N ASP A 170 -13.80 2.90 0.72
CA ASP A 170 -13.37 1.74 -0.06
C ASP A 170 -14.27 1.49 -1.29
N SER A 171 -14.34 0.27 -1.79
CA SER A 171 -15.14 -0.09 -2.96
C SER A 171 -16.62 -0.31 -2.60
N LEU A 172 -17.50 -0.25 -3.61
CA LEU A 172 -18.92 -0.62 -3.44
C LEU A 172 -19.09 -2.10 -3.04
N ALA A 173 -18.13 -2.96 -3.37
CA ALA A 173 -18.18 -4.38 -3.05
C ALA A 173 -17.94 -4.69 -1.56
N SER A 174 -17.40 -3.75 -0.80
CA SER A 174 -17.07 -3.88 0.62
C SER A 174 -17.72 -2.79 1.50
N ASN A 175 -18.79 -2.18 1.04
CA ASN A 175 -19.35 -0.98 1.69
C ASN A 175 -20.87 -1.04 1.90
N ASP A 176 -21.48 -2.23 1.90
CA ASP A 176 -22.93 -2.38 2.11
C ASP A 176 -23.28 -2.87 3.50
#